data_8ea7b76a78753855b9e8be8902106885
#
_entry.id   8ea7b76a78753855b9e8be8902106885
#
_cell.length_a   1.000
_cell.length_b   1.000
_cell.length_c   1.000
_cell.angle_alpha   90.00
_cell.angle_beta   90.00
_cell.angle_gamma   90.00
#
_symmetry.space_group_name_H-M   'P 1'
#
loop_
_entity.id
_entity.type
_entity.pdbx_description
1 polymer ?
#
loop_
_entity_poly.entity_id
_entity_poly.type
_entity_poly.pdbx_seq_one_letter_code
_entity_poly.pdbx_strand_id
1 'polypeptide(L)'
;PFHRSNRMYYKYSVTPLPFGMAQVYAYPRIKNTQTVLTRAIVDSKTGKISMVDFEGEYDMTRFFISVKMGAEGFKSLVPKRCDMRANFRFLGNKIVGRYVTVYDLPDLQTDSLKQLSDTAFMARVRPEKLNQDEESIYQSYYKACRNKDTLPHKENNFVKDVLWDMVGDNI
;
A
#
# COMPACT_ATOMS: atom_id res chain seq x y z
N PRO A 1 -0.20 -17.17 -0.73
CA PRO A 1 0.72 -18.19 -1.23
C PRO A 1 1.06 -19.25 -0.18
N PHE A 2 1.29 -18.88 1.09
CA PHE A 2 1.77 -19.79 2.14
C PHE A 2 0.67 -20.65 2.80
N HIS A 3 -0.59 -20.44 2.51
CA HIS A 3 -1.66 -21.29 3.03
C HIS A 3 -1.62 -22.68 2.39
N ARG A 4 -1.90 -23.72 3.18
CA ARG A 4 -1.81 -25.13 2.76
C ARG A 4 -2.64 -25.43 1.50
N SER A 5 -3.84 -24.85 1.37
CA SER A 5 -4.71 -25.04 0.21
C SER A 5 -4.13 -24.50 -1.10
N ASN A 6 -3.23 -23.53 -1.02
CA ASN A 6 -2.62 -22.90 -2.19
C ASN A 6 -1.36 -23.60 -2.68
N ARG A 7 -0.94 -24.68 -2.00
CA ARG A 7 0.30 -25.39 -2.31
C ARG A 7 0.35 -25.93 -3.74
N MET A 8 -0.77 -26.28 -4.31
CA MET A 8 -0.85 -26.79 -5.67
C MET A 8 -0.57 -25.72 -6.73
N TYR A 9 -0.82 -24.43 -6.42
CA TYR A 9 -0.66 -23.31 -7.36
C TYR A 9 0.75 -22.75 -7.38
N TYR A 10 1.61 -23.12 -6.42
CA TYR A 10 2.94 -22.53 -6.24
C TYR A 10 4.05 -23.56 -6.26
N LYS A 11 5.22 -23.14 -6.75
CA LYS A 11 6.53 -23.77 -6.52
C LYS A 11 7.25 -22.98 -5.44
N TYR A 12 7.94 -23.68 -4.55
CA TYR A 12 8.69 -23.04 -3.47
C TYR A 12 10.18 -23.28 -3.64
N SER A 13 10.95 -22.26 -3.33
CA SER A 13 12.41 -22.35 -3.20
C SER A 13 12.81 -21.77 -1.85
N VAL A 14 13.73 -22.41 -1.18
CA VAL A 14 14.23 -21.98 0.13
C VAL A 14 15.73 -21.81 0.03
N THR A 15 16.22 -20.65 0.42
CA THR A 15 17.65 -20.30 0.46
C THR A 15 18.03 -19.95 1.90
N PRO A 16 19.00 -20.65 2.50
CA PRO A 16 19.48 -20.29 3.83
C PRO A 16 20.11 -18.89 3.82
N LEU A 17 19.89 -18.15 4.88
CA LEU A 17 20.50 -16.86 5.16
C LEU A 17 21.31 -16.93 6.47
N PRO A 18 22.25 -15.99 6.71
CA PRO A 18 22.96 -15.88 7.98
C PRO A 18 21.98 -15.74 9.18
N PHE A 19 22.50 -16.00 10.37
CA PHE A 19 21.79 -15.84 11.65
C PHE A 19 20.54 -16.72 11.82
N GLY A 20 20.52 -17.89 11.19
CA GLY A 20 19.41 -18.84 11.32
C GLY A 20 18.12 -18.41 10.59
N MET A 21 18.25 -17.48 9.68
CA MET A 21 17.14 -17.06 8.82
C MET A 21 17.09 -17.89 7.53
N ALA A 22 15.97 -17.86 6.86
CA ALA A 22 15.82 -18.43 5.52
C ALA A 22 14.94 -17.53 4.66
N GLN A 23 15.28 -17.46 3.39
CA GLN A 23 14.47 -16.78 2.38
C GLN A 23 13.62 -17.80 1.65
N VAL A 24 12.33 -17.62 1.68
CA VAL A 24 11.35 -18.50 1.01
C VAL A 24 10.73 -17.73 -0.15
N TYR A 25 10.86 -18.29 -1.34
CA TYR A 25 10.14 -17.83 -2.52
C TYR A 25 8.94 -18.72 -2.80
N ALA A 26 7.82 -18.12 -3.14
CA ALA A 26 6.66 -18.81 -3.68
C ALA A 26 6.38 -18.28 -5.10
N TYR A 27 6.64 -19.12 -6.08
CA TYR A 27 6.46 -18.80 -7.50
C TYR A 27 5.15 -19.41 -7.99
N PRO A 28 4.27 -18.63 -8.62
CA PRO A 28 3.10 -19.19 -9.30
C PRO A 28 3.51 -20.22 -10.35
N ARG A 29 2.84 -21.37 -10.37
CA ARG A 29 3.05 -22.37 -11.44
C ARG A 29 2.49 -21.90 -12.78
N ILE A 30 1.44 -21.12 -12.73
CA ILE A 30 0.78 -20.48 -13.88
C ILE A 30 0.76 -18.98 -13.63
N LYS A 31 1.31 -18.22 -14.55
CA LYS A 31 1.25 -16.75 -14.49
C LYS A 31 -0.15 -16.30 -14.89
N ASN A 32 -0.85 -15.73 -13.97
CA ASN A 32 -2.14 -15.07 -14.18
C ASN A 32 -2.29 -13.90 -13.19
N THR A 33 -3.31 -13.08 -13.40
CA THR A 33 -3.60 -11.90 -12.56
C THR A 33 -4.15 -12.25 -11.17
N GLN A 34 -4.44 -13.52 -10.89
CA GLN A 34 -4.95 -14.00 -9.59
C GLN A 34 -3.86 -14.53 -8.66
N THR A 35 -2.63 -14.62 -9.16
CA THR A 35 -1.50 -15.17 -8.40
C THR A 35 -0.39 -14.16 -8.26
N VAL A 36 0.26 -14.13 -7.11
CA VAL A 36 1.33 -13.20 -6.78
C VAL A 36 2.64 -13.93 -6.54
N LEU A 37 3.73 -13.38 -7.04
CA LEU A 37 5.08 -13.78 -6.63
C LEU A 37 5.29 -13.33 -5.19
N THR A 38 5.80 -14.20 -4.35
CA THR A 38 6.03 -13.86 -2.94
C THR A 38 7.43 -14.25 -2.52
N ARG A 39 8.05 -13.35 -1.75
CA ARG A 39 9.32 -13.56 -1.07
C ARG A 39 9.12 -13.32 0.41
N ALA A 40 9.46 -14.27 1.26
CA ALA A 40 9.41 -14.11 2.70
C ALA A 40 10.79 -14.37 3.32
N ILE A 41 11.12 -13.60 4.36
CA ILE A 41 12.25 -13.87 5.24
C ILE A 41 11.67 -14.44 6.53
N VAL A 42 12.12 -15.64 6.88
CA VAL A 42 11.60 -16.40 8.00
C VAL A 42 12.73 -16.84 8.94
N ASP A 43 12.45 -16.97 10.20
CA ASP A 43 13.31 -17.65 11.15
C ASP A 43 13.21 -19.15 10.90
N SER A 44 14.34 -19.84 10.66
CA SER A 44 14.37 -21.25 10.28
C SER A 44 13.93 -22.18 11.40
N LYS A 45 14.06 -21.78 12.67
CA LYS A 45 13.69 -22.58 13.82
C LYS A 45 12.21 -22.45 14.19
N THR A 46 11.71 -21.23 14.15
CA THR A 46 10.35 -20.93 14.63
C THR A 46 9.33 -20.80 13.50
N GLY A 47 9.78 -20.64 12.26
CA GLY A 47 8.93 -20.35 11.11
C GLY A 47 8.33 -18.93 11.12
N LYS A 48 8.74 -18.07 12.05
CA LYS A 48 8.25 -16.67 12.12
C LYS A 48 8.68 -15.89 10.89
N ILE A 49 7.73 -15.23 10.28
CA ILE A 49 7.98 -14.29 9.17
C ILE A 49 8.44 -12.96 9.76
N SER A 50 9.59 -12.45 9.33
CA SER A 50 10.09 -11.13 9.68
C SER A 50 9.76 -10.08 8.61
N MET A 51 9.74 -10.51 7.35
CA MET A 51 9.41 -9.65 6.21
C MET A 51 8.75 -10.49 5.13
N VAL A 52 7.79 -9.92 4.42
CA VAL A 52 7.21 -10.55 3.23
C VAL A 52 6.97 -9.49 2.15
N ASP A 53 7.37 -9.84 0.94
CA ASP A 53 7.12 -9.04 -0.26
C ASP A 53 6.16 -9.79 -1.18
N PHE A 54 5.24 -9.04 -1.78
CA PHE A 54 4.31 -9.52 -2.79
C PHE A 54 4.47 -8.69 -4.05
N GLU A 55 4.56 -9.35 -5.18
CA GLU A 55 4.55 -8.72 -6.50
C GLU A 55 3.49 -9.39 -7.36
N GLY A 56 2.64 -8.59 -7.97
CA GLY A 56 1.56 -9.07 -8.80
C GLY A 56 1.00 -8.02 -9.73
N GLU A 57 0.01 -8.47 -10.50
CA GLU A 57 -0.73 -7.62 -11.42
C GLU A 57 -2.21 -7.96 -11.27
N TYR A 58 -3.04 -6.94 -11.13
CA TYR A 58 -4.48 -7.06 -11.10
C TYR A 58 -5.07 -5.92 -11.92
N ASP A 59 -5.88 -6.25 -12.90
CA ASP A 59 -6.65 -5.30 -13.72
C ASP A 59 -5.85 -4.05 -14.12
N MET A 60 -4.84 -4.22 -15.00
CA MET A 60 -3.95 -3.15 -15.50
C MET A 60 -3.08 -2.47 -14.42
N THR A 61 -3.17 -2.91 -13.17
CA THR A 61 -2.39 -2.38 -12.06
C THR A 61 -1.30 -3.38 -11.67
N ARG A 62 -0.04 -3.00 -11.83
CA ARG A 62 1.09 -3.71 -11.23
C ARG A 62 1.32 -3.17 -9.83
N PHE A 63 1.43 -4.06 -8.87
CA PHE A 63 1.70 -3.69 -7.49
C PHE A 63 2.89 -4.45 -6.91
N PHE A 64 3.55 -3.78 -5.99
CA PHE A 64 4.56 -4.34 -5.11
C PHE A 64 4.22 -3.93 -3.69
N ILE A 65 4.11 -4.91 -2.80
CA ILE A 65 3.80 -4.71 -1.38
C ILE A 65 4.92 -5.33 -0.56
N SER A 66 5.54 -4.53 0.31
CA SER A 66 6.54 -4.98 1.27
C SER A 66 6.01 -4.81 2.69
N VAL A 67 5.94 -5.89 3.44
CA VAL A 67 5.44 -5.91 4.81
C VAL A 67 6.56 -6.32 5.74
N LYS A 68 6.91 -5.45 6.67
CA LYS A 68 7.81 -5.74 7.79
C LYS A 68 6.98 -6.07 9.02
N MET A 69 7.23 -7.21 9.63
CA MET A 69 6.55 -7.63 10.84
C MET A 69 7.12 -6.94 12.06
N GLY A 70 6.34 -6.86 13.12
CA GLY A 70 6.74 -6.23 14.37
C GLY A 70 7.94 -6.89 15.02
N ALA A 71 8.60 -6.12 15.89
CA ALA A 71 9.76 -6.56 16.66
C ALA A 71 9.39 -7.59 17.74
N GLU A 72 10.40 -8.02 18.45
CA GLU A 72 10.34 -9.03 19.51
C GLU A 72 9.18 -8.85 20.50
N GLY A 73 8.73 -9.97 21.03
CA GLY A 73 7.70 -10.02 22.08
C GLY A 73 6.28 -9.93 21.56
N PHE A 74 6.06 -9.34 20.44
CA PHE A 74 4.78 -9.49 19.83
C PHE A 74 4.70 -10.90 19.23
N LYS A 75 3.80 -11.67 19.72
CA LYS A 75 3.46 -12.98 19.14
C LYS A 75 2.77 -12.72 17.80
N SER A 76 3.43 -11.98 16.98
CA SER A 76 3.00 -10.87 16.18
C SER A 76 2.61 -11.35 14.82
N LEU A 77 1.34 -11.39 14.69
CA LEU A 77 0.64 -11.44 13.41
C LEU A 77 0.42 -10.02 12.85
N VAL A 78 0.85 -8.96 13.57
CA VAL A 78 0.62 -7.57 13.18
C VAL A 78 1.86 -7.00 12.51
N PRO A 79 1.74 -6.45 11.31
CA PRO A 79 2.83 -5.77 10.65
C PRO A 79 3.23 -4.49 11.42
N LYS A 80 4.52 -4.17 11.42
CA LYS A 80 5.04 -2.89 11.89
C LYS A 80 4.91 -1.82 10.80
N ARG A 81 5.18 -2.21 9.57
CA ARG A 81 5.18 -1.30 8.41
C ARG A 81 4.75 -2.05 7.16
N CYS A 82 3.95 -1.39 6.36
CA CYS A 82 3.56 -1.84 5.03
C CYS A 82 3.86 -0.73 4.02
N ASP A 83 4.68 -1.03 3.01
CA ASP A 83 4.97 -0.17 1.88
C ASP A 83 4.33 -0.78 0.63
N MET A 84 3.45 -0.05 -0.03
CA MET A 84 2.83 -0.46 -1.28
C MET A 84 3.16 0.53 -2.39
N ARG A 85 3.52 0.01 -3.56
CA ARG A 85 3.63 0.77 -4.81
C ARG A 85 2.70 0.15 -5.84
N ALA A 86 1.92 0.99 -6.49
CA ALA A 86 1.01 0.59 -7.54
C ALA A 86 1.26 1.41 -8.80
N ASN A 87 1.27 0.76 -9.96
CA ASN A 87 1.40 1.37 -11.27
C ASN A 87 0.19 0.97 -12.11
N PHE A 88 -0.72 1.87 -12.29
CA PHE A 88 -1.87 1.71 -13.17
C PHE A 88 -1.59 2.30 -14.55
N ARG A 89 -1.97 1.59 -15.62
CA ARG A 89 -1.86 2.05 -17.00
C ARG A 89 -3.14 1.78 -17.77
N PHE A 90 -3.74 2.84 -18.29
CA PHE A 90 -4.96 2.74 -19.10
C PHE A 90 -5.01 3.84 -20.16
N LEU A 91 -5.26 3.46 -21.41
CA LEU A 91 -5.42 4.38 -22.56
C LEU A 91 -4.34 5.48 -22.65
N GLY A 92 -3.06 5.10 -22.48
CA GLY A 92 -1.95 6.04 -22.52
C GLY A 92 -1.69 6.79 -21.20
N ASN A 93 -2.61 6.76 -20.25
CA ASN A 93 -2.42 7.35 -18.93
C ASN A 93 -1.63 6.41 -18.02
N LYS A 94 -0.75 6.98 -17.23
CA LYS A 94 0.03 6.27 -16.21
C LYS A 94 -0.19 6.93 -14.86
N ILE A 95 -0.69 6.18 -13.90
CA ILE A 95 -0.84 6.61 -12.52
C ILE A 95 0.12 5.77 -11.65
N VAL A 96 0.91 6.46 -10.84
CA VAL A 96 1.81 5.82 -9.88
C VAL A 96 1.34 6.20 -8.49
N GLY A 97 0.95 5.20 -7.70
CA GLY A 97 0.58 5.36 -6.29
C GLY A 97 1.65 4.77 -5.38
N ARG A 98 1.92 5.45 -4.27
CA ARG A 98 2.73 4.95 -3.17
C ARG A 98 1.95 5.12 -1.87
N TYR A 99 1.86 4.03 -1.12
CA TYR A 99 1.15 3.99 0.17
C TYR A 99 2.10 3.45 1.23
N VAL A 100 2.19 4.16 2.34
CA VAL A 100 3.00 3.77 3.50
C VAL A 100 2.11 3.74 4.72
N THR A 101 2.04 2.59 5.38
CA THR A 101 1.32 2.42 6.62
C THR A 101 2.29 1.97 7.71
N VAL A 102 2.27 2.66 8.84
CA VAL A 102 3.05 2.33 10.04
C VAL A 102 2.07 2.10 11.18
N TYR A 103 2.20 0.95 11.85
CA TYR A 103 1.28 0.51 12.90
C TYR A 103 1.81 0.76 14.31
N ASP A 104 3.12 1.00 14.43
CA ASP A 104 3.79 1.28 15.69
C ASP A 104 4.21 2.75 15.71
N LEU A 105 3.22 3.63 15.87
CA LEU A 105 3.45 5.05 16.07
C LEU A 105 3.55 5.34 17.57
N PRO A 106 4.52 6.17 18.01
CA PRO A 106 4.55 6.64 19.39
C PRO A 106 3.25 7.37 19.71
N ASP A 107 2.80 7.26 20.93
CA ASP A 107 1.54 7.81 21.46
C ASP A 107 1.23 9.20 20.91
N LEU A 108 0.36 9.22 19.91
CA LEU A 108 -0.29 10.44 19.47
C LEU A 108 -1.40 10.70 20.48
N GLN A 109 -1.14 11.55 21.47
CA GLN A 109 -2.18 11.99 22.41
C GLN A 109 -3.32 12.62 21.62
N THR A 110 -4.41 11.90 21.52
CA THR A 110 -5.53 12.18 20.62
C THR A 110 -6.14 13.57 20.86
N ASP A 111 -6.09 14.07 22.10
CA ASP A 111 -6.73 15.34 22.44
C ASP A 111 -5.95 16.56 21.91
N SER A 112 -4.63 16.47 21.79
CA SER A 112 -3.82 17.54 21.19
C SER A 112 -3.94 17.61 19.66
N LEU A 113 -4.43 16.53 19.03
CA LEU A 113 -4.58 16.45 17.57
C LEU A 113 -5.89 17.09 17.09
N LYS A 114 -6.94 17.07 17.90
CA LYS A 114 -8.27 17.63 17.55
C LYS A 114 -8.27 19.15 17.32
N GLN A 115 -7.25 19.84 17.83
CA GLN A 115 -7.11 21.30 17.70
C GLN A 115 -6.23 21.75 16.53
N LEU A 116 -5.66 20.79 15.78
CA LEU A 116 -4.79 21.11 14.66
C LEU A 116 -5.60 21.34 13.38
N SER A 117 -5.12 22.27 12.54
CA SER A 117 -5.61 22.36 11.16
C SER A 117 -5.26 21.07 10.40
N ASP A 118 -6.04 20.73 9.36
CA ASP A 118 -5.84 19.50 8.56
C ASP A 118 -4.40 19.34 8.07
N THR A 119 -3.77 20.43 7.62
CA THR A 119 -2.38 20.41 7.16
C THR A 119 -1.39 20.13 8.29
N ALA A 120 -1.59 20.73 9.46
CA ALA A 120 -0.74 20.49 10.63
C ALA A 120 -0.95 19.08 11.20
N PHE A 121 -2.19 18.58 11.22
CA PHE A 121 -2.51 17.21 11.57
C PHE A 121 -1.80 16.21 10.64
N MET A 122 -1.95 16.38 9.32
CA MET A 122 -1.31 15.49 8.34
C MET A 122 0.21 15.54 8.41
N ALA A 123 0.81 16.70 8.66
CA ALA A 123 2.25 16.81 8.83
C ALA A 123 2.76 16.04 10.07
N ARG A 124 1.95 15.97 11.14
CA ARG A 124 2.33 15.32 12.40
C ARG A 124 2.12 13.80 12.37
N VAL A 125 1.02 13.33 11.74
CA VAL A 125 0.70 11.89 11.69
C VAL A 125 1.41 11.15 10.56
N ARG A 126 1.97 11.88 9.61
CA ARG A 126 2.61 11.30 8.45
C ARG A 126 3.91 10.59 8.84
N PRO A 127 4.06 9.29 8.53
CA PRO A 127 5.23 8.50 8.93
C PRO A 127 6.52 8.90 8.20
N GLU A 128 6.39 9.53 7.04
CA GLU A 128 7.50 10.05 6.24
C GLU A 128 7.19 11.46 5.77
N LYS A 129 8.24 12.30 5.68
CA LYS A 129 8.09 13.64 5.08
C LYS A 129 7.79 13.50 3.59
N LEU A 130 6.98 14.41 3.07
CA LEU A 130 6.76 14.52 1.63
C LEU A 130 8.07 14.85 0.92
N ASN A 131 8.25 14.30 -0.27
CA ASN A 131 9.24 14.82 -1.20
C ASN A 131 8.71 16.12 -1.88
N GLN A 132 9.59 16.83 -2.60
CA GLN A 132 9.22 18.10 -3.24
C GLN A 132 8.07 17.97 -4.24
N ASP A 133 8.03 16.86 -5.00
CA ASP A 133 6.97 16.64 -5.98
C ASP A 133 5.63 16.36 -5.30
N GLU A 134 5.63 15.53 -4.26
CA GLU A 134 4.45 15.26 -3.45
C GLU A 134 3.94 16.52 -2.76
N GLU A 135 4.84 17.35 -2.23
CA GLU A 135 4.49 18.62 -1.59
C GLU A 135 3.83 19.57 -2.58
N SER A 136 4.37 19.69 -3.79
CA SER A 136 3.80 20.51 -4.86
C SER A 136 2.39 20.08 -5.26
N ILE A 137 2.15 18.75 -5.33
CA ILE A 137 0.84 18.16 -5.63
C ILE A 137 -0.16 18.51 -4.52
N TYR A 138 0.22 18.36 -3.25
CA TYR A 138 -0.66 18.71 -2.13
C TYR A 138 -0.97 20.20 -2.08
N GLN A 139 0.01 21.06 -2.30
CA GLN A 139 -0.21 22.51 -2.37
C GLN A 139 -1.18 22.88 -3.49
N SER A 140 -1.02 22.28 -4.66
CA SER A 140 -1.91 22.48 -5.81
C SER A 140 -3.33 22.01 -5.50
N TYR A 141 -3.48 20.87 -4.84
CA TYR A 141 -4.76 20.33 -4.41
C TYR A 141 -5.46 21.26 -3.41
N TYR A 142 -4.78 21.71 -2.35
CA TYR A 142 -5.35 22.62 -1.36
C TYR A 142 -5.72 23.97 -1.97
N LYS A 143 -4.93 24.47 -2.92
CA LYS A 143 -5.26 25.68 -3.68
C LYS A 143 -6.53 25.50 -4.51
N ALA A 144 -6.68 24.37 -5.18
CA ALA A 144 -7.86 24.03 -5.94
C ALA A 144 -9.11 23.87 -5.07
N CYS A 145 -8.99 23.26 -3.87
CA CYS A 145 -10.09 23.17 -2.92
C CYS A 145 -10.55 24.55 -2.44
N ARG A 146 -9.64 25.42 -2.03
CA ARG A 146 -9.99 26.80 -1.63
C ARG A 146 -10.68 27.58 -2.74
N ASN A 147 -10.26 27.39 -3.99
CA ASN A 147 -10.89 28.05 -5.13
C ASN A 147 -12.28 27.49 -5.45
N LYS A 148 -12.55 26.20 -5.13
CA LYS A 148 -13.90 25.61 -5.29
C LYS A 148 -14.90 26.18 -4.30
N ASP A 149 -14.49 26.47 -3.08
CA ASP A 149 -15.37 27.07 -2.06
C ASP A 149 -15.76 28.52 -2.40
N THR A 150 -15.02 29.18 -3.32
CA THR A 150 -15.28 30.54 -3.77
C THR A 150 -15.98 30.62 -5.14
N LEU A 151 -16.15 29.50 -5.85
CA LEU A 151 -16.86 29.46 -7.13
C LEU A 151 -18.35 29.18 -6.90
N PRO A 152 -19.27 29.94 -7.56
CA PRO A 152 -20.68 29.58 -7.55
C PRO A 152 -20.84 28.16 -8.12
N HIS A 153 -21.70 27.41 -7.45
CA HIS A 153 -22.02 26.01 -7.79
C HIS A 153 -22.31 25.89 -9.30
N LYS A 154 -21.35 25.38 -10.05
CA LYS A 154 -21.51 25.14 -11.47
C LYS A 154 -22.30 23.85 -11.60
N GLU A 155 -23.46 23.96 -12.22
CA GLU A 155 -24.35 22.84 -12.50
C GLU A 155 -23.58 21.62 -13.04
N ASN A 156 -23.89 20.47 -12.48
CA ASN A 156 -23.28 19.20 -12.81
C ASN A 156 -23.37 18.94 -14.32
N ASN A 157 -22.24 18.72 -14.97
CA ASN A 157 -22.22 18.26 -16.34
C ASN A 157 -22.65 16.78 -16.33
N PHE A 158 -23.88 16.51 -16.74
CA PHE A 158 -24.50 15.19 -16.90
C PHE A 158 -23.56 14.13 -17.50
N VAL A 159 -22.70 14.53 -18.44
CA VAL A 159 -21.71 13.64 -19.07
C VAL A 159 -20.63 13.15 -18.10
N LYS A 160 -20.24 13.97 -17.13
CA LYS A 160 -19.24 13.60 -16.11
C LYS A 160 -19.79 12.63 -15.08
N ASP A 161 -21.03 12.83 -14.69
CA ASP A 161 -21.70 11.96 -13.70
C ASP A 161 -21.99 10.59 -14.32
N VAL A 162 -22.45 10.53 -15.56
CA VAL A 162 -22.64 9.26 -16.30
C VAL A 162 -21.34 8.48 -16.51
N LEU A 163 -20.21 9.17 -16.75
CA LEU A 163 -18.89 8.50 -16.86
C LEU A 163 -18.40 7.95 -15.51
N TRP A 164 -18.66 8.64 -14.40
CA TRP A 164 -18.31 8.14 -13.08
C TRP A 164 -19.19 6.98 -12.63
N ASP A 165 -20.49 7.02 -12.89
CA ASP A 165 -21.40 5.91 -12.61
C ASP A 165 -21.05 4.66 -13.43
N MET A 166 -20.66 4.82 -14.71
CA MET A 166 -20.20 3.70 -15.54
C MET A 166 -18.89 3.05 -15.06
N VAL A 167 -18.02 3.80 -14.42
CA VAL A 167 -16.72 3.28 -13.92
C VAL A 167 -16.83 2.82 -12.45
N GLY A 168 -17.71 3.45 -11.68
CA GLY A 168 -17.87 3.16 -10.23
C GLY A 168 -18.67 1.90 -9.93
N ASP A 169 -19.67 1.57 -10.73
CA ASP A 169 -20.56 0.41 -10.50
C ASP A 169 -19.98 -0.94 -10.98
N ASN A 170 -18.78 -0.95 -11.54
CA ASN A 170 -18.10 -2.17 -12.03
C ASN A 170 -16.80 -2.52 -11.25
N ILE A 171 -16.64 -1.98 -10.05
CA ILE A 171 -15.51 -2.35 -9.15
C ILE A 171 -16.02 -3.10 -7.92
#